data_d5f370fc6ecc1fa5c1b8323b8e3fb071
#
_entry.id   d5f370fc6ecc1fa5c1b8323b8e3fb071
#
_cell.length_a   1.000
_cell.length_b   1.000
_cell.length_c   1.000
_cell.angle_alpha   90.00
_cell.angle_beta   90.00
_cell.angle_gamma   90.00
#
_symmetry.space_group_name_H-M   'P 1'
#
loop_
_entity.id
_entity.type
_entity.pdbx_description
1 polymer ?
#
loop_
_entity_poly.entity_id
_entity_poly.type
_entity_poly.pdbx_seq_one_letter_code
_entity_poly.pdbx_strand_id
1 'polypeptide(L)'
;MQYISYIYIYTIRIHLTCCIQLTYLTTYMYEICEGAGKTAVILSLVEASCFGQGGRVQTKSQTSSHLSRLASHLVAYHFCQADNAPTCLVPEFVHSIAAQMSQAPQLAAYFQLIQAEPAVQALLSLPSCHADPTTSLVKGILQPLSHLARQGKINTSEICMVVIDGLCEADQLRPDYGDTLAGFLAKNLNHFPAWLKLFCTVRSNQQELTRELPFYRVSLDNTDSDERLAKDLTDYVAGRVAASSRIVASIRHSKSVTDGELVARLTAHLASKARGCFLYVKLILDLLERGNIVVKSATFKVLPQTLSEIYQLAFNQRFSSVQAYEQVERETHFKKCPRI
;
A
#
# COMPACT_ATOMS: atom_id res chain seq x y z
N MET A 1 -9.05 7.52 -9.19
CA MET A 1 -7.82 6.73 -8.95
C MET A 1 -6.58 7.25 -9.69
N GLN A 2 -6.68 7.76 -10.90
CA GLN A 2 -5.50 8.22 -11.69
C GLN A 2 -4.63 9.32 -11.06
N TYR A 3 -5.14 10.17 -10.18
CA TYR A 3 -4.38 11.30 -9.61
C TYR A 3 -3.60 10.97 -8.32
N ILE A 4 -3.93 9.88 -7.62
CA ILE A 4 -3.20 9.46 -6.41
C ILE A 4 -1.84 8.85 -6.77
N SER A 5 -1.73 8.25 -7.96
CA SER A 5 -0.52 7.58 -8.42
C SER A 5 0.67 8.52 -8.74
N TYR A 6 0.43 9.81 -8.96
CA TYR A 6 1.50 10.73 -9.36
C TYR A 6 2.38 11.23 -8.20
N ILE A 7 1.93 11.17 -6.97
CA ILE A 7 2.36 12.10 -5.94
C ILE A 7 3.29 11.48 -4.90
N TYR A 8 3.01 10.28 -4.41
CA TYR A 8 3.85 9.61 -3.41
C TYR A 8 4.96 8.72 -4.00
N ILE A 9 4.89 8.52 -5.29
CA ILE A 9 5.84 7.69 -6.04
C ILE A 9 7.28 8.20 -5.87
N TYR A 10 7.50 9.49 -5.64
CA TYR A 10 8.85 10.06 -5.67
C TYR A 10 9.68 9.72 -4.42
N THR A 11 9.13 9.83 -3.21
CA THR A 11 9.88 9.58 -1.97
C THR A 11 10.09 8.08 -1.72
N ILE A 12 9.03 7.28 -1.79
CA ILE A 12 9.14 5.81 -1.73
C ILE A 12 9.98 5.29 -2.90
N ARG A 13 9.88 5.90 -4.06
CA ARG A 13 10.62 5.59 -5.27
C ARG A 13 12.12 5.81 -5.15
N ILE A 14 12.58 6.92 -4.56
CA ILE A 14 14.01 7.15 -4.31
C ILE A 14 14.53 6.10 -3.35
N HIS A 15 13.80 5.80 -2.28
CA HIS A 15 14.19 4.79 -1.30
C HIS A 15 14.17 3.38 -1.92
N LEU A 16 13.14 2.99 -2.64
CA LEU A 16 13.13 1.70 -3.36
C LEU A 16 14.28 1.60 -4.36
N THR A 17 14.60 2.67 -5.09
CA THR A 17 15.73 2.68 -6.02
C THR A 17 17.07 2.58 -5.29
N CYS A 18 17.25 3.27 -4.15
CA CYS A 18 18.44 3.16 -3.32
C CYS A 18 18.57 1.77 -2.68
N CYS A 19 17.48 1.19 -2.19
CA CYS A 19 17.49 -0.15 -1.60
C CYS A 19 17.75 -1.26 -2.61
N ILE A 20 17.35 -1.08 -3.86
CA ILE A 20 17.70 -1.98 -4.97
C ILE A 20 19.21 -2.02 -5.18
N GLN A 21 19.93 -0.92 -4.93
CA GLN A 21 21.39 -0.85 -5.03
C GLN A 21 22.12 -1.44 -3.82
N LEU A 22 21.45 -1.62 -2.67
CA LEU A 22 22.02 -2.25 -1.49
C LEU A 22 21.98 -3.78 -1.63
N THR A 23 23.01 -4.35 -2.21
CA THR A 23 23.09 -5.77 -2.60
C THR A 23 23.10 -6.77 -1.44
N TYR A 24 23.33 -6.32 -0.19
CA TYR A 24 23.61 -7.20 0.94
C TYR A 24 22.39 -7.53 1.82
N LEU A 25 21.28 -6.81 1.70
CA LEU A 25 20.09 -7.02 2.52
C LEU A 25 18.98 -7.69 1.70
N THR A 26 18.34 -8.71 2.28
CA THR A 26 17.27 -9.47 1.62
C THR A 26 15.88 -8.91 1.88
N THR A 27 15.71 -8.12 2.95
CA THR A 27 14.40 -7.68 3.43
C THR A 27 14.40 -6.23 3.88
N TYR A 28 13.37 -5.50 3.46
CA TYR A 28 13.18 -4.09 3.77
C TYR A 28 11.79 -3.87 4.36
N MET A 29 11.71 -3.04 5.39
CA MET A 29 10.47 -2.65 6.03
C MET A 29 10.33 -1.13 5.99
N TYR A 30 9.25 -0.66 5.38
CA TYR A 30 8.92 0.76 5.32
C TYR A 30 7.91 1.10 6.39
N GLU A 31 8.35 1.93 7.35
CA GLU A 31 7.53 2.47 8.43
C GLU A 31 6.98 3.83 8.00
N ILE A 32 5.67 3.95 7.87
CA ILE A 32 5.03 5.15 7.38
C ILE A 32 3.74 5.41 8.17
N CYS A 33 3.49 6.68 8.51
CA CYS A 33 2.29 7.09 9.22
C CYS A 33 0.98 6.73 8.47
N GLU A 34 -0.12 6.71 9.20
CA GLU A 34 -1.44 6.45 8.62
C GLU A 34 -1.84 7.55 7.61
N GLY A 35 -2.52 7.12 6.56
CA GLY A 35 -3.03 8.05 5.55
C GLY A 35 -1.98 8.64 4.60
N ALA A 36 -0.71 8.24 4.72
CA ALA A 36 0.37 8.72 3.86
C ALA A 36 0.35 8.17 2.42
N GLY A 37 -0.56 7.25 2.06
CA GLY A 37 -0.73 6.74 0.69
C GLY A 37 0.10 5.49 0.34
N LYS A 38 0.60 4.73 1.31
CA LYS A 38 1.37 3.48 1.11
C LYS A 38 0.77 2.56 0.05
N THR A 39 -0.45 2.11 0.30
CA THR A 39 -1.19 1.21 -0.58
C THR A 39 -1.38 1.78 -1.99
N ALA A 40 -1.58 3.10 -2.12
CA ALA A 40 -1.74 3.73 -3.43
C ALA A 40 -0.46 3.65 -4.28
N VAL A 41 0.70 3.80 -3.66
CA VAL A 41 2.00 3.66 -4.34
C VAL A 41 2.23 2.22 -4.78
N ILE A 42 1.94 1.24 -3.91
CA ILE A 42 2.09 -0.18 -4.24
C ILE A 42 1.10 -0.59 -5.33
N LEU A 43 -0.15 -0.12 -5.28
CA LEU A 43 -1.11 -0.34 -6.38
C LEU A 43 -0.59 0.20 -7.70
N SER A 44 0.00 1.41 -7.71
CA SER A 44 0.58 1.99 -8.93
C SER A 44 1.77 1.17 -9.46
N LEU A 45 2.57 0.58 -8.56
CA LEU A 45 3.65 -0.33 -8.92
C LEU A 45 3.11 -1.61 -9.55
N VAL A 46 2.07 -2.20 -8.95
CA VAL A 46 1.39 -3.40 -9.48
C VAL A 46 0.75 -3.11 -10.84
N GLU A 47 0.05 -1.98 -10.98
CA GLU A 47 -0.56 -1.57 -12.25
C GLU A 47 0.47 -1.36 -13.37
N ALA A 48 1.68 -0.89 -13.03
CA ALA A 48 2.77 -0.69 -13.98
C ALA A 48 3.55 -1.97 -14.29
N SER A 49 3.34 -3.06 -13.53
CA SER A 49 4.02 -4.34 -13.69
C SER A 49 3.31 -5.29 -14.66
N CYS A 50 3.83 -6.52 -14.80
CA CYS A 50 3.21 -7.57 -15.58
C CYS A 50 1.83 -8.01 -15.05
N PHE A 51 1.46 -7.63 -13.82
CA PHE A 51 0.18 -7.94 -13.19
C PHE A 51 -0.91 -6.89 -13.46
N GLY A 52 -0.57 -5.74 -14.05
CA GLY A 52 -1.52 -4.70 -14.42
C GLY A 52 -2.42 -5.10 -15.59
N GLN A 53 -3.72 -4.78 -15.49
CA GLN A 53 -4.73 -5.13 -16.53
C GLN A 53 -4.55 -4.39 -17.87
N GLY A 54 -3.44 -3.74 -18.10
CA GLY A 54 -3.22 -2.94 -19.29
C GLY A 54 -1.77 -2.92 -19.74
N GLY A 55 -1.26 -3.98 -20.32
CA GLY A 55 0.01 -3.96 -21.06
C GLY A 55 0.06 -2.94 -22.22
N ARG A 56 -0.76 -1.89 -22.20
CA ARG A 56 -0.90 -0.87 -23.26
C ARG A 56 -1.24 0.54 -22.77
N VAL A 57 -0.91 0.94 -21.58
CA VAL A 57 -0.98 2.39 -21.25
C VAL A 57 0.41 2.99 -21.38
N GLN A 58 0.73 3.38 -22.62
CA GLN A 58 1.80 4.34 -22.88
C GLN A 58 1.38 5.71 -22.36
N THR A 59 1.51 5.95 -21.06
CA THR A 59 1.50 7.33 -20.56
C THR A 59 2.86 7.96 -20.84
N LYS A 60 2.87 8.84 -21.81
CA LYS A 60 4.01 9.66 -22.24
C LYS A 60 4.38 10.69 -21.16
N SER A 61 4.99 10.27 -20.06
CA SER A 61 5.63 11.21 -19.12
C SER A 61 6.94 10.63 -18.61
N GLN A 62 7.94 11.49 -18.38
CA GLN A 62 9.25 11.07 -17.83
C GLN A 62 9.14 10.33 -16.47
N THR A 63 8.05 10.55 -15.74
CA THR A 63 7.71 9.87 -14.50
C THR A 63 7.43 8.37 -14.72
N SER A 64 6.93 7.99 -15.90
CA SER A 64 6.58 6.61 -16.25
C SER A 64 7.82 5.70 -16.38
N SER A 65 8.97 6.21 -16.82
CA SER A 65 10.15 5.38 -17.09
C SER A 65 10.75 4.72 -15.84
N HIS A 66 10.78 5.43 -14.72
CA HIS A 66 11.35 4.88 -13.48
C HIS A 66 10.39 3.94 -12.76
N LEU A 67 9.07 4.27 -12.73
CA LEU A 67 8.07 3.36 -12.16
C LEU A 67 8.03 2.05 -12.93
N SER A 68 8.05 2.11 -14.27
CA SER A 68 8.11 0.94 -15.13
C SER A 68 9.37 0.10 -14.89
N ARG A 69 10.51 0.76 -14.63
CA ARG A 69 11.75 0.05 -14.29
C ARG A 69 11.67 -0.64 -12.92
N LEU A 70 11.08 0.00 -11.89
CA LEU A 70 10.83 -0.64 -10.61
C LEU A 70 9.82 -1.78 -10.75
N ALA A 71 8.76 -1.56 -11.51
CA ALA A 71 7.72 -2.55 -11.76
C ALA A 71 8.22 -3.79 -12.52
N SER A 72 9.27 -3.65 -13.35
CA SER A 72 9.89 -4.80 -14.02
C SER A 72 10.63 -5.76 -13.07
N HIS A 73 10.90 -5.37 -11.83
CA HIS A 73 11.47 -6.25 -10.81
C HIS A 73 10.40 -6.99 -9.99
N LEU A 74 9.12 -6.59 -10.09
CA LEU A 74 8.04 -7.18 -9.30
C LEU A 74 7.69 -8.58 -9.81
N VAL A 75 7.83 -9.59 -8.95
CA VAL A 75 7.49 -10.99 -9.27
C VAL A 75 6.31 -11.51 -8.45
N ALA A 76 5.96 -10.86 -7.36
CA ALA A 76 4.75 -11.11 -6.59
C ALA A 76 4.41 -9.92 -5.69
N TYR A 77 3.14 -9.81 -5.33
CA TYR A 77 2.65 -8.83 -4.37
C TYR A 77 1.56 -9.44 -3.48
N HIS A 78 1.39 -8.86 -2.30
CA HIS A 78 0.36 -9.28 -1.37
C HIS A 78 -0.16 -8.08 -0.57
N PHE A 79 -1.50 -7.93 -0.49
CA PHE A 79 -2.15 -6.90 0.31
C PHE A 79 -2.82 -7.56 1.50
N CYS A 80 -2.33 -7.27 2.70
CA CYS A 80 -3.01 -7.67 3.93
C CYS A 80 -4.15 -6.68 4.20
N GLN A 81 -5.36 -7.19 4.45
CA GLN A 81 -6.55 -6.40 4.70
C GLN A 81 -7.26 -6.95 5.94
N ALA A 82 -7.37 -6.15 6.99
CA ALA A 82 -7.97 -6.55 8.26
C ALA A 82 -9.47 -6.93 8.13
N ASP A 83 -10.17 -6.42 7.11
CA ASP A 83 -11.56 -6.76 6.79
C ASP A 83 -11.71 -7.97 5.85
N ASN A 84 -10.59 -8.54 5.39
CA ASN A 84 -10.55 -9.70 4.50
C ASN A 84 -9.59 -10.77 5.07
N ALA A 85 -10.08 -11.55 6.02
CA ALA A 85 -9.29 -12.51 6.79
C ALA A 85 -8.38 -13.44 5.94
N PRO A 86 -8.81 -14.01 4.79
CA PRO A 86 -7.93 -14.81 3.95
C PRO A 86 -6.63 -14.10 3.56
N THR A 87 -6.63 -12.78 3.36
CA THR A 87 -5.42 -12.05 2.99
C THR A 87 -4.40 -11.93 4.13
N CYS A 88 -4.78 -12.30 5.34
CA CYS A 88 -3.94 -12.23 6.54
C CYS A 88 -3.36 -13.59 6.95
N LEU A 89 -3.76 -14.67 6.26
CA LEU A 89 -3.37 -16.03 6.59
C LEU A 89 -2.15 -16.48 5.80
N VAL A 90 -1.26 -17.23 6.47
CA VAL A 90 -0.01 -17.74 5.88
C VAL A 90 -0.24 -18.68 4.70
N PRO A 91 -1.18 -19.66 4.75
CA PRO A 91 -1.41 -20.56 3.62
C PRO A 91 -1.81 -19.84 2.33
N GLU A 92 -2.74 -18.89 2.44
CA GLU A 92 -3.20 -18.08 1.32
C GLU A 92 -2.11 -17.19 0.76
N PHE A 93 -1.26 -16.62 1.64
CA PHE A 93 -0.08 -15.88 1.22
C PHE A 93 0.84 -16.75 0.37
N VAL A 94 1.24 -17.93 0.87
CA VAL A 94 2.15 -18.85 0.16
C VAL A 94 1.58 -19.27 -1.18
N HIS A 95 0.30 -19.69 -1.20
CA HIS A 95 -0.39 -20.08 -2.43
C HIS A 95 -0.46 -18.92 -3.45
N SER A 96 -0.81 -17.73 -2.99
CA SER A 96 -0.94 -16.54 -3.84
C SER A 96 0.40 -16.12 -4.47
N ILE A 97 1.49 -16.05 -3.68
CA ILE A 97 2.81 -15.65 -4.23
C ILE A 97 3.35 -16.71 -5.20
N ALA A 98 3.11 -18.01 -4.96
CA ALA A 98 3.49 -19.07 -5.88
C ALA A 98 2.80 -18.91 -7.25
N ALA A 99 1.49 -18.67 -7.24
CA ALA A 99 0.71 -18.44 -8.45
C ALA A 99 1.20 -17.22 -9.24
N GLN A 100 1.51 -16.12 -8.55
CA GLN A 100 2.03 -14.91 -9.19
C GLN A 100 3.44 -15.09 -9.73
N MET A 101 4.34 -15.71 -8.96
CA MET A 101 5.70 -15.99 -9.41
C MET A 101 5.74 -16.89 -10.65
N SER A 102 4.78 -17.82 -10.79
CA SER A 102 4.65 -18.64 -12.00
C SER A 102 4.24 -17.82 -13.24
N GLN A 103 3.61 -16.67 -13.06
CA GLN A 103 3.18 -15.77 -14.14
C GLN A 103 4.22 -14.68 -14.45
N ALA A 104 5.20 -14.48 -13.57
CA ALA A 104 6.21 -13.44 -13.73
C ALA A 104 7.18 -13.78 -14.87
N PRO A 105 7.36 -12.92 -15.88
CA PRO A 105 8.25 -13.19 -17.02
C PRO A 105 9.70 -13.48 -16.62
N GLN A 106 10.17 -12.84 -15.53
CA GLN A 106 11.51 -13.03 -14.98
C GLN A 106 11.75 -14.46 -14.45
N LEU A 107 10.66 -15.15 -14.12
CA LEU A 107 10.63 -16.48 -13.55
C LEU A 107 10.01 -17.54 -14.48
N ALA A 108 10.03 -17.32 -15.80
CA ALA A 108 9.42 -18.23 -16.78
C ALA A 108 9.93 -19.69 -16.65
N ALA A 109 11.21 -19.89 -16.27
CA ALA A 109 11.76 -21.21 -16.00
C ALA A 109 11.10 -21.90 -14.80
N TYR A 110 10.62 -21.14 -13.81
CA TYR A 110 9.88 -21.68 -12.68
C TYR A 110 8.50 -22.18 -13.10
N PHE A 111 7.79 -21.46 -13.95
CA PHE A 111 6.55 -21.93 -14.54
C PHE A 111 6.71 -23.25 -15.29
N GLN A 112 7.76 -23.36 -16.13
CA GLN A 112 8.09 -24.60 -16.85
C GLN A 112 8.36 -25.76 -15.89
N LEU A 113 9.06 -25.52 -14.80
CA LEU A 113 9.34 -26.53 -13.78
C LEU A 113 8.06 -27.00 -13.10
N ILE A 114 7.16 -26.09 -12.68
CA ILE A 114 5.86 -26.47 -12.09
C ILE A 114 5.05 -27.35 -13.06
N GLN A 115 5.04 -27.03 -14.36
CA GLN A 115 4.35 -27.82 -15.36
C GLN A 115 4.95 -29.22 -15.55
N ALA A 116 6.27 -29.33 -15.44
CA ALA A 116 6.99 -30.58 -15.63
C ALA A 116 6.99 -31.50 -14.39
N GLU A 117 6.82 -30.93 -13.19
CA GLU A 117 6.97 -31.65 -11.91
C GLU A 117 5.64 -31.65 -11.10
N PRO A 118 4.77 -32.67 -11.25
CA PRO A 118 3.51 -32.76 -10.51
C PRO A 118 3.69 -32.74 -8.98
N ALA A 119 4.84 -33.21 -8.48
CA ALA A 119 5.16 -33.18 -7.04
C ALA A 119 5.29 -31.72 -6.52
N VAL A 120 5.92 -30.83 -7.28
CA VAL A 120 6.03 -29.42 -6.94
C VAL A 120 4.65 -28.76 -7.03
N GLN A 121 3.89 -29.05 -8.07
CA GLN A 121 2.52 -28.54 -8.23
C GLN A 121 1.63 -28.93 -7.05
N ALA A 122 1.72 -30.18 -6.57
CA ALA A 122 0.95 -30.66 -5.42
C ALA A 122 1.28 -29.90 -4.13
N LEU A 123 2.58 -29.57 -3.89
CA LEU A 123 3.02 -28.78 -2.75
C LEU A 123 2.44 -27.34 -2.76
N LEU A 124 2.14 -26.79 -3.93
CA LEU A 124 1.62 -25.43 -4.10
C LEU A 124 0.09 -25.37 -4.06
N SER A 125 -0.59 -26.52 -3.95
CA SER A 125 -2.05 -26.53 -3.79
C SER A 125 -2.45 -25.89 -2.46
N LEU A 126 -3.61 -25.21 -2.43
CA LEU A 126 -4.09 -24.55 -1.20
C LEU A 126 -4.23 -25.54 -0.02
N PRO A 127 -4.76 -26.76 -0.19
CA PRO A 127 -4.76 -27.76 0.90
C PRO A 127 -3.38 -28.09 1.44
N SER A 128 -2.35 -28.20 0.57
CA SER A 128 -0.96 -28.45 1.01
C SER A 128 -0.39 -27.27 1.75
N CYS A 129 -0.68 -26.04 1.30
CA CYS A 129 -0.28 -24.82 1.99
C CYS A 129 -0.93 -24.71 3.38
N HIS A 130 -2.17 -25.17 3.56
CA HIS A 130 -2.82 -25.24 4.87
C HIS A 130 -2.22 -26.33 5.77
N ALA A 131 -1.84 -27.48 5.20
CA ALA A 131 -1.25 -28.58 5.97
C ALA A 131 0.17 -28.25 6.47
N ASP A 132 1.02 -27.70 5.60
CA ASP A 132 2.40 -27.30 5.94
C ASP A 132 2.86 -26.15 5.03
N PRO A 133 2.58 -24.90 5.44
CA PRO A 133 2.97 -23.74 4.65
C PRO A 133 4.50 -23.56 4.53
N THR A 134 5.26 -24.04 5.52
CA THR A 134 6.73 -23.97 5.48
C THR A 134 7.29 -24.88 4.38
N THR A 135 6.85 -26.14 4.32
CA THR A 135 7.25 -27.05 3.23
C THR A 135 6.81 -26.52 1.87
N SER A 136 5.59 -25.99 1.76
CA SER A 136 5.10 -25.38 0.51
C SER A 136 5.97 -24.20 0.08
N LEU A 137 6.33 -23.29 0.99
CA LEU A 137 7.22 -22.18 0.68
C LEU A 137 8.62 -22.65 0.31
N VAL A 138 9.24 -23.49 1.16
CA VAL A 138 10.65 -23.85 0.99
C VAL A 138 10.82 -24.80 -0.18
N LYS A 139 10.09 -25.91 -0.23
CA LYS A 139 10.25 -26.95 -1.27
C LYS A 139 9.46 -26.66 -2.54
N GLY A 140 8.35 -25.94 -2.44
CA GLY A 140 7.52 -25.58 -3.59
C GLY A 140 8.01 -24.33 -4.33
N ILE A 141 8.63 -23.36 -3.62
CA ILE A 141 9.04 -22.08 -4.21
C ILE A 141 10.55 -21.85 -4.11
N LEU A 142 11.11 -21.71 -2.90
CA LEU A 142 12.45 -21.15 -2.73
C LEU A 142 13.58 -22.09 -3.20
N GLN A 143 13.46 -23.40 -2.93
CA GLN A 143 14.45 -24.39 -3.41
C GLN A 143 14.41 -24.54 -4.94
N PRO A 144 13.24 -24.69 -5.61
CA PRO A 144 13.15 -24.68 -7.06
C PRO A 144 13.75 -23.42 -7.69
N LEU A 145 13.42 -22.24 -7.18
CA LEU A 145 13.99 -20.98 -7.67
C LEU A 145 15.52 -20.93 -7.51
N SER A 146 16.03 -21.34 -6.35
CA SER A 146 17.48 -21.42 -6.10
C SER A 146 18.19 -22.43 -6.99
N HIS A 147 17.51 -23.55 -7.31
CA HIS A 147 18.04 -24.56 -8.22
C HIS A 147 18.13 -24.03 -9.66
N LEU A 148 17.05 -23.40 -10.15
CA LEU A 148 17.01 -22.79 -11.48
C LEU A 148 18.03 -21.65 -11.63
N ALA A 149 18.23 -20.86 -10.58
CA ALA A 149 19.24 -19.82 -10.54
C ALA A 149 20.66 -20.39 -10.67
N ARG A 150 20.98 -21.47 -9.94
CA ARG A 150 22.26 -22.18 -10.06
C ARG A 150 22.49 -22.80 -11.44
N GLN A 151 21.41 -23.17 -12.14
CA GLN A 151 21.48 -23.66 -13.53
C GLN A 151 21.61 -22.51 -14.56
N GLY A 152 21.64 -21.25 -14.14
CA GLY A 152 21.66 -20.09 -15.03
C GLY A 152 20.35 -19.84 -15.79
N LYS A 153 19.25 -20.48 -15.39
CA LYS A 153 17.93 -20.31 -16.01
C LYS A 153 17.14 -19.10 -15.47
N ILE A 154 17.59 -18.52 -14.37
CA ILE A 154 17.09 -17.26 -13.79
C ILE A 154 18.27 -16.29 -13.76
N ASN A 155 18.05 -15.07 -14.25
CA ASN A 155 19.04 -14.00 -14.19
C ASN A 155 19.15 -13.45 -12.76
N THR A 156 20.21 -13.79 -12.04
CA THR A 156 20.44 -13.35 -10.66
C THR A 156 21.22 -12.05 -10.55
N SER A 157 21.68 -11.48 -11.68
CA SER A 157 22.30 -10.14 -11.70
C SER A 157 21.25 -9.03 -11.51
N GLU A 158 19.99 -9.31 -11.82
CA GLU A 158 18.87 -8.45 -11.53
C GLU A 158 18.11 -8.99 -10.31
N ILE A 159 17.67 -8.07 -9.45
CA ILE A 159 16.84 -8.45 -8.30
C ILE A 159 15.41 -8.76 -8.74
N CYS A 160 14.77 -9.71 -8.06
CA CYS A 160 13.34 -9.90 -8.07
C CYS A 160 12.75 -9.40 -6.75
N MET A 161 11.55 -8.82 -6.82
CA MET A 161 10.92 -8.15 -5.69
C MET A 161 9.57 -8.78 -5.37
N VAL A 162 9.36 -9.12 -4.10
CA VAL A 162 8.05 -9.45 -3.53
C VAL A 162 7.64 -8.30 -2.62
N VAL A 163 6.44 -7.74 -2.84
CA VAL A 163 5.93 -6.63 -2.05
C VAL A 163 4.76 -7.09 -1.18
N ILE A 164 4.81 -6.80 0.12
CA ILE A 164 3.76 -7.10 1.09
C ILE A 164 3.28 -5.78 1.70
N ASP A 165 2.06 -5.38 1.39
CA ASP A 165 1.46 -4.17 1.93
C ASP A 165 0.65 -4.47 3.18
N GLY A 166 0.80 -3.63 4.20
CA GLY A 166 0.00 -3.72 5.41
C GLY A 166 0.31 -4.93 6.30
N LEU A 167 1.58 -5.35 6.43
CA LEU A 167 1.96 -6.51 7.23
C LEU A 167 1.41 -6.44 8.67
N CYS A 168 1.25 -5.24 9.23
CA CYS A 168 0.63 -5.01 10.53
C CYS A 168 -0.87 -5.35 10.56
N GLU A 169 -1.58 -5.34 9.44
CA GLU A 169 -2.99 -5.73 9.37
C GLU A 169 -3.15 -7.24 9.52
N ALA A 170 -2.20 -8.02 8.98
CA ALA A 170 -2.17 -9.47 9.18
C ALA A 170 -1.97 -9.86 10.66
N ASP A 171 -1.26 -9.04 11.43
CA ASP A 171 -1.04 -9.32 12.85
C ASP A 171 -2.26 -9.01 13.75
N GLN A 172 -3.17 -8.14 13.29
CA GLN A 172 -4.45 -7.87 13.98
C GLN A 172 -5.40 -9.07 13.94
N LEU A 173 -5.32 -9.89 12.89
CA LEU A 173 -6.10 -11.10 12.70
C LEU A 173 -5.25 -12.34 13.03
N ARG A 174 -4.64 -12.36 14.23
CA ARG A 174 -3.88 -13.53 14.67
C ARG A 174 -4.74 -14.78 14.58
N PRO A 175 -4.28 -15.82 13.90
CA PRO A 175 -4.99 -17.08 13.91
C PRO A 175 -4.95 -17.66 15.34
N ASP A 176 -6.00 -18.38 15.72
CA ASP A 176 -6.04 -19.08 17.02
C ASP A 176 -4.91 -20.09 17.15
N TYR A 177 -4.45 -20.62 16.02
CA TYR A 177 -3.35 -21.59 15.91
C TYR A 177 -2.45 -21.23 14.72
N GLY A 178 -1.14 -21.38 14.90
CA GLY A 178 -0.14 -21.16 13.88
C GLY A 178 0.57 -19.81 14.00
N ASP A 179 1.41 -19.55 13.00
CA ASP A 179 2.23 -18.33 12.96
C ASP A 179 1.44 -17.15 12.37
N THR A 180 1.72 -15.96 12.87
CA THR A 180 1.38 -14.74 12.14
C THR A 180 2.21 -14.65 10.87
N LEU A 181 1.74 -13.90 9.85
CA LEU A 181 2.49 -13.75 8.61
C LEU A 181 3.90 -13.16 8.86
N ALA A 182 4.02 -12.21 9.78
CA ALA A 182 5.30 -11.65 10.18
C ALA A 182 6.22 -12.71 10.81
N GLY A 183 5.72 -13.48 11.78
CA GLY A 183 6.47 -14.56 12.42
C GLY A 183 6.89 -15.66 11.45
N PHE A 184 6.00 -16.03 10.53
CA PHE A 184 6.28 -17.00 9.47
C PHE A 184 7.40 -16.54 8.53
N LEU A 185 7.36 -15.28 8.10
CA LEU A 185 8.41 -14.69 7.27
C LEU A 185 9.76 -14.69 8.03
N ALA A 186 9.78 -14.26 9.29
CA ALA A 186 10.99 -14.23 10.11
C ALA A 186 11.67 -15.60 10.21
N LYS A 187 10.88 -16.66 10.44
CA LYS A 187 11.38 -18.04 10.54
C LYS A 187 11.99 -18.55 9.22
N ASN A 188 11.50 -18.08 8.09
CA ASN A 188 11.86 -18.59 6.78
C ASN A 188 12.82 -17.69 5.99
N LEU A 189 13.23 -16.52 6.52
CA LEU A 189 14.10 -15.58 5.80
C LEU A 189 15.41 -16.17 5.29
N ASN A 190 16.02 -17.08 6.06
CA ASN A 190 17.28 -17.71 5.70
C ASN A 190 17.19 -18.59 4.44
N HIS A 191 15.99 -18.94 4.01
CA HIS A 191 15.77 -19.73 2.80
C HIS A 191 15.63 -18.86 1.54
N PHE A 192 15.42 -17.53 1.70
CA PHE A 192 15.29 -16.63 0.56
C PHE A 192 16.66 -16.38 -0.09
N PRO A 193 16.78 -16.58 -1.40
CA PRO A 193 18.01 -16.26 -2.10
C PRO A 193 18.26 -14.74 -2.12
N ALA A 194 19.52 -14.32 -2.13
CA ALA A 194 19.90 -12.92 -2.04
C ALA A 194 19.34 -12.01 -3.14
N TRP A 195 19.05 -12.56 -4.30
CA TRP A 195 18.45 -11.84 -5.44
C TRP A 195 16.94 -11.67 -5.34
N LEU A 196 16.25 -12.42 -4.45
CA LEU A 196 14.81 -12.29 -4.18
C LEU A 196 14.60 -11.44 -2.93
N LYS A 197 14.18 -10.20 -3.12
CA LYS A 197 14.02 -9.21 -2.05
C LYS A 197 12.57 -9.13 -1.58
N LEU A 198 12.38 -9.04 -0.26
CA LEU A 198 11.07 -8.77 0.35
C LEU A 198 10.99 -7.29 0.74
N PHE A 199 9.89 -6.65 0.37
CA PHE A 199 9.54 -5.28 0.74
C PHE A 199 8.21 -5.29 1.47
N CYS A 200 8.22 -4.91 2.74
CA CYS A 200 7.03 -4.87 3.56
C CYS A 200 6.68 -3.44 3.96
N THR A 201 5.41 -3.10 4.02
CA THR A 201 4.96 -1.85 4.63
C THR A 201 4.29 -2.12 5.96
N VAL A 202 4.53 -1.24 6.93
CA VAL A 202 3.91 -1.26 8.25
C VAL A 202 3.52 0.15 8.68
N ARG A 203 2.63 0.25 9.66
CA ARG A 203 2.29 1.53 10.30
C ARG A 203 3.31 1.84 11.38
N SER A 204 3.78 3.08 11.47
CA SER A 204 4.78 3.51 12.45
C SER A 204 4.34 3.32 13.91
N ASN A 205 3.04 3.41 14.18
CA ASN A 205 2.48 3.20 15.52
C ASN A 205 2.40 1.72 15.93
N GLN A 206 2.78 0.78 15.07
CA GLN A 206 2.74 -0.66 15.30
C GLN A 206 4.13 -1.32 15.18
N GLN A 207 5.18 -0.56 15.44
CA GLN A 207 6.58 -1.03 15.35
C GLN A 207 6.89 -2.22 16.27
N GLU A 208 6.21 -2.34 17.41
CA GLU A 208 6.44 -3.43 18.36
C GLU A 208 6.18 -4.80 17.75
N LEU A 209 5.16 -4.91 16.87
CA LEU A 209 4.79 -6.17 16.20
C LEU A 209 5.88 -6.71 15.27
N THR A 210 6.72 -5.82 14.80
CA THR A 210 7.76 -6.13 13.81
C THR A 210 9.17 -5.91 14.38
N ARG A 211 9.30 -5.58 15.66
CA ARG A 211 10.58 -5.24 16.30
C ARG A 211 11.60 -6.37 16.25
N GLU A 212 11.14 -7.60 16.34
CA GLU A 212 11.99 -8.80 16.32
C GLU A 212 12.34 -9.27 14.90
N LEU A 213 11.72 -8.66 13.86
CA LEU A 213 12.02 -9.05 12.50
C LEU A 213 13.39 -8.48 12.09
N PRO A 214 14.28 -9.29 11.52
CA PRO A 214 15.61 -8.87 11.07
C PRO A 214 15.54 -8.11 9.75
N PHE A 215 14.62 -7.15 9.64
CA PHE A 215 14.41 -6.33 8.44
C PHE A 215 15.15 -5.00 8.57
N TYR A 216 15.72 -4.55 7.45
CA TYR A 216 16.22 -3.19 7.38
C TYR A 216 15.05 -2.20 7.37
N ARG A 217 14.99 -1.35 8.39
CA ARG A 217 13.89 -0.42 8.59
C ARG A 217 14.17 0.91 7.94
N VAL A 218 13.22 1.39 7.18
CA VAL A 218 13.23 2.72 6.58
C VAL A 218 12.02 3.48 7.10
N SER A 219 12.25 4.44 7.99
CA SER A 219 11.18 5.34 8.44
C SER A 219 11.00 6.46 7.41
N LEU A 220 9.75 6.67 7.02
CA LEU A 220 9.33 7.75 6.12
C LEU A 220 8.50 8.81 6.87
N ASP A 221 8.54 8.82 8.21
CA ASP A 221 7.73 9.71 9.05
C ASP A 221 8.33 11.13 9.18
N ASN A 222 9.62 11.33 8.88
CA ASN A 222 10.27 12.66 8.92
C ASN A 222 9.86 13.54 7.73
N THR A 223 8.55 13.61 7.46
CA THR A 223 7.99 14.28 6.29
C THR A 223 7.65 15.75 6.56
N ASP A 224 7.69 16.21 7.80
CA ASP A 224 7.32 17.61 8.16
C ASP A 224 8.25 18.66 7.53
N SER A 225 9.46 18.28 7.13
CA SER A 225 10.45 19.16 6.50
C SER A 225 10.72 18.82 5.02
N ASP A 226 10.03 17.82 4.44
CA ASP A 226 10.27 17.45 3.04
C ASP A 226 9.47 18.35 2.09
N GLU A 227 10.17 19.32 1.48
CA GLU A 227 9.61 20.23 0.46
C GLU A 227 8.97 19.46 -0.72
N ARG A 228 9.42 18.24 -1.00
CA ARG A 228 8.88 17.39 -2.06
C ARG A 228 7.50 16.88 -1.72
N LEU A 229 7.29 16.47 -0.47
CA LEU A 229 6.00 16.02 0.02
C LEU A 229 4.99 17.17 0.02
N ALA A 230 5.41 18.36 0.43
CA ALA A 230 4.59 19.57 0.39
C ALA A 230 4.18 19.91 -1.06
N LYS A 231 5.12 19.78 -2.01
CA LYS A 231 4.84 19.93 -3.43
C LYS A 231 3.86 18.90 -3.94
N ASP A 232 4.07 17.63 -3.60
CA ASP A 232 3.19 16.54 -4.00
C ASP A 232 1.75 16.74 -3.49
N LEU A 233 1.58 17.16 -2.23
CA LEU A 233 0.27 17.54 -1.70
C LEU A 233 -0.36 18.70 -2.47
N THR A 234 0.43 19.71 -2.80
CA THR A 234 -0.01 20.86 -3.60
C THR A 234 -0.49 20.43 -4.97
N ASP A 235 0.30 19.61 -5.67
CA ASP A 235 -0.02 19.08 -7.01
C ASP A 235 -1.27 18.18 -6.95
N TYR A 236 -1.45 17.40 -5.89
CA TYR A 236 -2.64 16.59 -5.67
C TYR A 236 -3.91 17.45 -5.52
N VAL A 237 -3.87 18.47 -4.66
CA VAL A 237 -5.00 19.39 -4.49
C VAL A 237 -5.34 20.08 -5.80
N ALA A 238 -4.34 20.63 -6.49
CA ALA A 238 -4.52 21.31 -7.77
C ALA A 238 -5.16 20.38 -8.82
N GLY A 239 -4.68 19.13 -8.93
CA GLY A 239 -5.23 18.14 -9.84
C GLY A 239 -6.68 17.77 -9.53
N ARG A 240 -7.03 17.56 -8.24
CA ARG A 240 -8.40 17.26 -7.81
C ARG A 240 -9.35 18.42 -8.06
N VAL A 241 -8.92 19.65 -7.80
CA VAL A 241 -9.73 20.85 -8.02
C VAL A 241 -9.93 21.09 -9.51
N ALA A 242 -8.90 20.92 -10.34
CA ALA A 242 -9.01 21.05 -11.80
C ALA A 242 -9.97 20.01 -12.41
N ALA A 243 -10.07 18.82 -11.79
CA ALA A 243 -10.95 17.75 -12.26
C ALA A 243 -12.42 17.92 -11.80
N SER A 244 -12.72 18.79 -10.82
CA SER A 244 -14.07 18.92 -10.26
C SER A 244 -14.49 20.37 -10.02
N SER A 245 -15.36 20.88 -10.89
CA SER A 245 -16.00 22.20 -10.71
C SER A 245 -16.84 22.31 -9.44
N ARG A 246 -17.31 21.18 -8.89
CA ARG A 246 -18.09 21.15 -7.64
C ARG A 246 -17.25 21.58 -6.45
N ILE A 247 -15.96 21.22 -6.40
CA ILE A 247 -15.03 21.64 -5.34
C ILE A 247 -14.94 23.18 -5.37
N VAL A 248 -14.72 23.78 -6.54
CA VAL A 248 -14.65 25.24 -6.69
C VAL A 248 -15.97 25.92 -6.27
N ALA A 249 -17.10 25.37 -6.68
CA ALA A 249 -18.41 25.88 -6.28
C ALA A 249 -18.62 25.83 -4.75
N SER A 250 -18.12 24.78 -4.08
CA SER A 250 -18.26 24.63 -2.63
C SER A 250 -17.40 25.58 -1.80
N ILE A 251 -16.34 26.16 -2.39
CA ILE A 251 -15.45 27.12 -1.71
C ILE A 251 -15.68 28.57 -2.13
N ARG A 252 -16.48 28.81 -3.18
CA ARG A 252 -16.76 30.14 -3.70
C ARG A 252 -17.70 30.89 -2.77
N HIS A 253 -17.17 31.87 -2.05
CA HIS A 253 -17.93 32.70 -1.07
C HIS A 253 -18.06 34.17 -1.49
N SER A 254 -17.34 34.63 -2.51
CA SER A 254 -17.37 36.00 -3.01
C SER A 254 -17.10 36.05 -4.51
N LYS A 255 -17.74 37.01 -5.19
CA LYS A 255 -17.50 37.29 -6.63
C LYS A 255 -16.21 38.10 -6.85
N SER A 256 -15.63 38.66 -5.79
CA SER A 256 -14.44 39.53 -5.88
C SER A 256 -13.11 38.76 -5.89
N VAL A 257 -13.12 37.46 -5.57
CA VAL A 257 -11.91 36.64 -5.51
C VAL A 257 -11.91 35.69 -6.71
N THR A 258 -10.79 35.62 -7.39
CA THR A 258 -10.60 34.72 -8.54
C THR A 258 -10.58 33.26 -8.09
N ASP A 259 -11.05 32.35 -8.95
CA ASP A 259 -11.01 30.89 -8.65
C ASP A 259 -9.57 30.42 -8.41
N GLY A 260 -8.58 30.94 -9.12
CA GLY A 260 -7.17 30.62 -8.91
C GLY A 260 -6.67 31.01 -7.53
N GLU A 261 -7.05 32.18 -7.01
CA GLU A 261 -6.68 32.63 -5.68
C GLU A 261 -7.36 31.78 -4.59
N LEU A 262 -8.64 31.42 -4.76
CA LEU A 262 -9.35 30.54 -3.85
C LEU A 262 -8.69 29.15 -3.78
N VAL A 263 -8.32 28.60 -4.92
CA VAL A 263 -7.62 27.31 -5.02
C VAL A 263 -6.26 27.37 -4.33
N ALA A 264 -5.48 28.43 -4.57
CA ALA A 264 -4.18 28.59 -3.92
C ALA A 264 -4.31 28.69 -2.39
N ARG A 265 -5.29 29.43 -1.89
CA ARG A 265 -5.56 29.56 -0.44
C ARG A 265 -6.02 28.24 0.17
N LEU A 266 -6.91 27.49 -0.50
CA LEU A 266 -7.35 26.16 -0.07
C LEU A 266 -6.16 25.20 -0.02
N THR A 267 -5.34 25.19 -1.06
CA THR A 267 -4.14 24.33 -1.15
C THR A 267 -3.18 24.59 0.00
N ALA A 268 -2.85 25.86 0.25
CA ALA A 268 -1.98 26.24 1.36
C ALA A 268 -2.57 25.83 2.73
N HIS A 269 -3.88 26.02 2.91
CA HIS A 269 -4.56 25.61 4.13
C HIS A 269 -4.53 24.10 4.33
N LEU A 270 -4.88 23.32 3.31
CA LEU A 270 -4.89 21.85 3.39
C LEU A 270 -3.49 21.30 3.58
N ALA A 271 -2.47 21.82 2.89
CA ALA A 271 -1.09 21.39 3.05
C ALA A 271 -0.58 21.62 4.49
N SER A 272 -0.89 22.79 5.08
CA SER A 272 -0.48 23.10 6.45
C SER A 272 -1.15 22.20 7.50
N LYS A 273 -2.38 21.73 7.25
CA LYS A 273 -3.13 20.87 8.18
C LYS A 273 -2.86 19.39 7.98
N ALA A 274 -2.57 19.00 6.77
CA ALA A 274 -2.35 17.60 6.40
C ALA A 274 -1.12 16.97 7.06
N ARG A 275 -0.06 17.74 7.31
CA ARG A 275 1.22 17.22 7.86
C ARG A 275 1.66 15.92 7.17
N GLY A 276 1.62 15.89 5.84
CA GLY A 276 1.94 14.69 5.05
C GLY A 276 0.81 13.66 4.89
N CYS A 277 -0.33 13.83 5.55
CA CYS A 277 -1.45 12.90 5.48
C CYS A 277 -2.34 13.16 4.25
N PHE A 278 -2.13 12.41 3.16
CA PHE A 278 -2.97 12.48 1.95
C PHE A 278 -4.41 12.08 2.17
N LEU A 279 -4.66 11.15 3.11
CA LEU A 279 -6.02 10.71 3.44
C LEU A 279 -6.84 11.87 3.96
N TYR A 280 -6.27 12.72 4.83
CA TYR A 280 -6.92 13.94 5.31
C TYR A 280 -7.34 14.83 4.15
N VAL A 281 -6.40 15.15 3.26
CA VAL A 281 -6.67 16.00 2.09
C VAL A 281 -7.72 15.38 1.17
N LYS A 282 -7.59 14.08 0.88
CA LYS A 282 -8.56 13.34 0.06
C LYS A 282 -9.98 13.45 0.63
N LEU A 283 -10.13 13.15 1.91
CA LEU A 283 -11.45 13.15 2.55
C LEU A 283 -12.08 14.54 2.59
N ILE A 284 -11.31 15.59 2.84
CA ILE A 284 -11.81 16.98 2.77
C ILE A 284 -12.27 17.32 1.35
N LEU A 285 -11.47 17.00 0.33
CA LEU A 285 -11.87 17.26 -1.06
C LEU A 285 -13.10 16.45 -1.47
N ASP A 286 -13.23 15.19 -1.01
CA ASP A 286 -14.41 14.37 -1.24
C ASP A 286 -15.68 14.96 -0.58
N LEU A 287 -15.57 15.53 0.63
CA LEU A 287 -16.66 16.22 1.32
C LEU A 287 -17.08 17.49 0.58
N LEU A 288 -16.13 18.28 0.08
CA LEU A 288 -16.39 19.47 -0.74
C LEU A 288 -17.06 19.09 -2.07
N GLU A 289 -16.56 18.07 -2.75
CA GLU A 289 -17.09 17.59 -4.02
C GLU A 289 -18.52 17.07 -3.93
N ARG A 290 -18.85 16.39 -2.83
CA ARG A 290 -20.21 15.92 -2.55
C ARG A 290 -21.16 17.02 -2.06
N GLY A 291 -20.63 18.22 -1.75
CA GLY A 291 -21.41 19.31 -1.18
C GLY A 291 -21.79 19.10 0.29
N ASN A 292 -21.16 18.14 0.97
CA ASN A 292 -21.40 17.86 2.40
C ASN A 292 -20.84 19.00 3.29
N ILE A 293 -19.88 19.73 2.78
CA ILE A 293 -19.33 20.95 3.39
C ILE A 293 -19.34 22.06 2.35
N VAL A 294 -19.81 23.24 2.74
CA VAL A 294 -19.74 24.46 1.94
C VAL A 294 -18.97 25.51 2.74
N VAL A 295 -17.92 26.04 2.16
CA VAL A 295 -17.08 27.07 2.80
C VAL A 295 -17.62 28.44 2.48
N LYS A 296 -18.13 29.14 3.49
CA LYS A 296 -18.69 30.50 3.36
C LYS A 296 -17.71 31.60 3.76
N SER A 297 -16.47 31.25 4.13
CA SER A 297 -15.48 32.19 4.64
C SER A 297 -14.08 31.85 4.11
N ALA A 298 -13.31 32.87 3.81
CA ALA A 298 -11.91 32.75 3.36
C ALA A 298 -10.96 32.12 4.40
N THR A 299 -11.40 31.93 5.63
CA THR A 299 -10.59 31.37 6.72
C THR A 299 -10.63 29.85 6.81
N PHE A 300 -11.45 29.18 6.03
CA PHE A 300 -11.64 27.73 6.03
C PHE A 300 -11.92 27.08 7.40
N LYS A 301 -12.35 27.89 8.40
CA LYS A 301 -12.60 27.41 9.79
C LYS A 301 -13.68 26.32 9.90
N VAL A 302 -14.52 26.19 8.89
CA VAL A 302 -15.58 25.18 8.82
C VAL A 302 -15.03 23.79 8.47
N LEU A 303 -13.82 23.73 7.90
CA LEU A 303 -13.21 22.46 7.55
C LEU A 303 -12.72 21.74 8.80
N PRO A 304 -13.00 20.43 8.93
CA PRO A 304 -12.42 19.61 9.99
C PRO A 304 -10.90 19.75 10.04
N GLN A 305 -10.33 19.80 11.24
CA GLN A 305 -8.90 20.03 11.43
C GLN A 305 -8.11 18.72 11.55
N THR A 306 -8.80 17.61 11.84
CA THR A 306 -8.20 16.30 12.09
C THR A 306 -8.97 15.20 11.36
N LEU A 307 -8.35 14.03 11.16
CA LEU A 307 -9.04 12.84 10.63
C LEU A 307 -10.20 12.41 11.53
N SER A 308 -10.03 12.51 12.84
CA SER A 308 -11.08 12.17 13.81
C SER A 308 -12.32 13.02 13.62
N GLU A 309 -12.16 14.33 13.41
CA GLU A 309 -13.28 15.22 13.12
C GLU A 309 -13.97 14.91 11.79
N ILE A 310 -13.20 14.50 10.77
CA ILE A 310 -13.75 14.06 9.48
C ILE A 310 -14.59 12.80 9.66
N TYR A 311 -14.08 11.82 10.39
CA TYR A 311 -14.83 10.59 10.67
C TYR A 311 -16.08 10.88 11.50
N GLN A 312 -15.96 11.69 12.53
CA GLN A 312 -17.12 12.10 13.34
C GLN A 312 -18.20 12.79 12.49
N LEU A 313 -17.80 13.67 11.58
CA LEU A 313 -18.72 14.31 10.64
C LEU A 313 -19.41 13.27 9.75
N ALA A 314 -18.65 12.34 9.19
CA ALA A 314 -19.16 11.28 8.33
C ALA A 314 -20.13 10.35 9.09
N PHE A 315 -19.81 9.98 10.32
CA PHE A 315 -20.71 9.21 11.20
C PHE A 315 -21.99 9.98 11.51
N ASN A 316 -21.89 11.25 11.89
CA ASN A 316 -23.08 12.08 12.20
C ASN A 316 -23.98 12.28 10.97
N GLN A 317 -23.40 12.29 9.76
CA GLN A 317 -24.21 12.34 8.53
C GLN A 317 -24.87 10.99 8.19
N ARG A 318 -24.26 9.89 8.58
CA ARG A 318 -24.77 8.54 8.32
C ARG A 318 -25.82 8.10 9.33
N PHE A 319 -25.63 8.46 10.59
CA PHE A 319 -26.49 8.09 11.70
C PHE A 319 -27.23 9.32 12.21
N SER A 320 -28.54 9.37 11.99
CA SER A 320 -29.38 10.50 12.36
C SER A 320 -29.66 10.61 13.88
N SER A 321 -29.38 9.53 14.63
CA SER A 321 -29.54 9.47 16.08
C SER A 321 -28.56 8.53 16.74
N VAL A 322 -28.28 8.74 18.04
CA VAL A 322 -27.44 7.86 18.86
C VAL A 322 -28.02 6.44 18.89
N GLN A 323 -29.35 6.31 18.91
CA GLN A 323 -30.03 5.01 18.91
C GLN A 323 -29.77 4.21 17.62
N ALA A 324 -29.75 4.88 16.46
CA ALA A 324 -29.43 4.23 15.19
C ALA A 324 -27.97 3.73 15.18
N TYR A 325 -27.04 4.47 15.79
CA TYR A 325 -25.65 4.05 15.93
C TYR A 325 -25.54 2.84 16.86
N GLU A 326 -26.16 2.88 18.05
CA GLU A 326 -26.14 1.78 19.00
C GLU A 326 -26.79 0.50 18.46
N GLN A 327 -27.78 0.62 17.60
CA GLN A 327 -28.42 -0.53 16.94
C GLN A 327 -27.44 -1.22 15.99
N VAL A 328 -26.71 -0.46 15.17
CA VAL A 328 -25.69 -1.00 14.25
C VAL A 328 -24.52 -1.60 15.04
N GLU A 329 -24.09 -0.97 16.14
CA GLU A 329 -23.04 -1.50 17.03
C GLU A 329 -23.44 -2.86 17.62
N ARG A 330 -24.70 -3.05 17.99
CA ARG A 330 -25.22 -4.34 18.49
C ARG A 330 -25.33 -5.41 17.42
N GLU A 331 -25.77 -5.03 16.21
CA GLU A 331 -25.95 -5.98 15.10
C GLU A 331 -24.63 -6.44 14.45
N THR A 332 -23.60 -5.59 14.47
CA THR A 332 -22.34 -5.87 13.78
C THR A 332 -21.28 -6.54 14.65
N HIS A 333 -21.51 -6.79 15.95
CA HIS A 333 -20.53 -7.36 16.89
C HIS A 333 -19.15 -6.65 16.82
N PHE A 334 -19.14 -5.34 16.52
CA PHE A 334 -17.91 -4.55 16.61
C PHE A 334 -17.41 -4.62 18.04
N LYS A 335 -16.39 -5.47 18.28
CA LYS A 335 -15.62 -5.44 19.51
C LYS A 335 -15.18 -4.00 19.72
N LYS A 336 -15.59 -3.41 20.82
CA LYS A 336 -15.32 -2.02 21.23
C LYS A 336 -13.94 -1.59 20.77
N CYS A 337 -13.90 -0.70 19.79
CA CYS A 337 -12.75 0.14 19.60
C CYS A 337 -12.59 0.93 20.92
N PRO A 338 -11.44 0.92 21.60
CA PRO A 338 -11.26 1.72 22.80
C PRO A 338 -11.59 3.17 22.44
N ARG A 339 -12.42 3.80 23.26
CA ARG A 339 -12.79 5.21 23.12
C ARG A 339 -11.50 6.03 23.02
N ILE A 340 -11.34 6.70 21.88
CA ILE A 340 -10.32 7.73 21.68
C ILE A 340 -10.78 8.99 22.43
#